data_5be44d9ef6ca025f062e8390ade12330
#
_entry.id   5be44d9ef6ca025f062e8390ade12330
#
_cell.length_a   1.000
_cell.length_b   1.000
_cell.length_c   1.000
_cell.angle_alpha   90.00
_cell.angle_beta   90.00
_cell.angle_gamma   90.00
#
_symmetry.space_group_name_H-M   'P 1'
#
loop_
_entity.id
_entity.type
_entity.pdbx_description
1 polymer ?
#
loop_
_entity_poly.entity_id
_entity_poly.type
_entity_poly.pdbx_seq_one_letter_code
_entity_poly.pdbx_strand_id
1 'polypeptide(L)'
;MKQTVILTLLAVASATLSVQAQGPQGLAAVSEDSAACLKCHKDLDPGIYQQWGESRHFRANVACYECHRSAKGEPDAFEHFGKFIATIVSPKDCAACHKREVDEFASSHHSKGGRILGSLDNRLAEVVEGNKGFKTEGFPEGNAASAVSGCWQCHGSVIKVLDDGKLDPATWPNTGIGRINPDGSEGSCSACHVRHSFSAEQARHPDNCGKCHMGPDHPQKEIYYESKHGIAFSAYKDKLNMGRPKWVVGEDYFLAPTCATCHMSATKDQPVTHDIGMRISWNNRPAISVRPEVADAKMGLPGKDVPWQQRRDNMIN
;
A
#
# COMPACT_ATOMS: atom_id res chain seq x y z
N MET A 1 -20.88 -68.99 -37.76
CA MET A 1 -20.55 -68.50 -36.40
C MET A 1 -20.53 -66.99 -36.45
N LYS A 2 -21.57 -66.36 -35.93
CA LYS A 2 -21.68 -64.86 -35.87
C LYS A 2 -21.30 -64.46 -34.43
N GLN A 3 -20.21 -63.70 -34.29
CA GLN A 3 -19.83 -63.09 -33.00
C GLN A 3 -20.55 -61.74 -32.87
N THR A 4 -21.38 -61.63 -31.87
CA THR A 4 -22.06 -60.39 -31.46
C THR A 4 -21.15 -59.64 -30.48
N VAL A 5 -20.67 -58.46 -30.89
CA VAL A 5 -19.91 -57.57 -30.01
C VAL A 5 -20.90 -56.68 -29.25
N ILE A 6 -20.95 -56.82 -27.96
CA ILE A 6 -21.73 -55.95 -27.05
C ILE A 6 -20.86 -54.75 -26.68
N LEU A 7 -21.23 -53.58 -27.17
CA LEU A 7 -20.61 -52.31 -26.77
C LEU A 7 -21.27 -51.81 -25.49
N THR A 8 -20.58 -51.85 -24.38
CA THR A 8 -21.05 -51.27 -23.12
C THR A 8 -20.63 -49.79 -23.07
N LEU A 9 -21.59 -48.87 -23.22
CA LEU A 9 -21.40 -47.45 -23.03
C LEU A 9 -21.33 -47.14 -21.52
N LEU A 10 -20.14 -46.76 -21.02
CA LEU A 10 -19.97 -46.17 -19.71
C LEU A 10 -20.33 -44.69 -19.79
N ALA A 11 -21.48 -44.31 -19.24
CA ALA A 11 -21.84 -42.94 -19.01
C ALA A 11 -21.05 -42.37 -17.83
N VAL A 12 -20.03 -41.54 -18.08
CA VAL A 12 -19.33 -40.79 -17.03
C VAL A 12 -20.21 -39.57 -16.68
N ALA A 13 -20.88 -39.66 -15.55
CA ALA A 13 -21.59 -38.52 -14.97
C ALA A 13 -20.57 -37.53 -14.40
N SER A 14 -20.32 -36.45 -15.10
CA SER A 14 -19.53 -35.30 -14.61
C SER A 14 -20.33 -34.59 -13.54
N ALA A 15 -20.09 -34.93 -12.26
CA ALA A 15 -20.57 -34.12 -11.14
C ALA A 15 -19.76 -32.83 -11.11
N THR A 16 -20.33 -31.75 -11.59
CA THR A 16 -19.84 -30.39 -11.37
C THR A 16 -20.06 -30.07 -9.89
N LEU A 17 -19.03 -30.25 -9.08
CA LEU A 17 -18.98 -29.69 -7.72
C LEU A 17 -18.96 -28.16 -7.86
N SER A 18 -20.11 -27.54 -7.74
CA SER A 18 -20.19 -26.10 -7.49
C SER A 18 -19.62 -25.85 -6.09
N VAL A 19 -18.37 -25.40 -6.02
CA VAL A 19 -17.81 -24.85 -4.81
C VAL A 19 -18.56 -23.54 -4.55
N GLN A 20 -19.64 -23.61 -3.79
CA GLN A 20 -20.25 -22.43 -3.19
C GLN A 20 -19.23 -21.91 -2.19
N ALA A 21 -18.71 -20.70 -2.44
CA ALA A 21 -17.92 -19.97 -1.48
C ALA A 21 -18.81 -19.76 -0.24
N GLN A 22 -18.57 -20.53 0.80
CA GLN A 22 -19.23 -20.35 2.08
C GLN A 22 -18.72 -19.03 2.63
N GLY A 23 -19.60 -18.04 2.74
CA GLY A 23 -19.31 -16.80 3.43
C GLY A 23 -18.85 -17.07 4.88
N PRO A 24 -18.22 -16.08 5.53
CA PRO A 24 -17.65 -16.26 6.85
C PRO A 24 -18.70 -16.78 7.84
N GLN A 25 -18.44 -17.98 8.37
CA GLN A 25 -19.29 -18.56 9.41
C GLN A 25 -18.88 -17.98 10.77
N GLY A 26 -19.81 -17.36 11.45
CA GLY A 26 -19.65 -16.92 12.82
C GLY A 26 -19.50 -15.41 13.02
N LEU A 27 -20.54 -14.64 12.72
CA LEU A 27 -20.67 -13.22 13.08
C LEU A 27 -20.94 -13.02 14.61
N ALA A 28 -20.27 -13.79 15.46
CA ALA A 28 -20.70 -13.94 16.85
C ALA A 28 -20.49 -12.69 17.73
N ALA A 29 -19.75 -11.65 17.29
CA ALA A 29 -19.44 -10.53 18.17
C ALA A 29 -19.03 -9.21 17.49
N VAL A 30 -19.45 -8.91 16.26
CA VAL A 30 -19.26 -7.56 15.72
C VAL A 30 -20.16 -6.56 16.45
N SER A 31 -19.73 -5.30 16.53
CA SER A 31 -20.53 -4.22 17.14
C SER A 31 -21.91 -4.08 16.48
N GLU A 32 -22.90 -3.58 17.21
CA GLU A 32 -24.23 -3.31 16.64
C GLU A 32 -24.14 -2.37 15.44
N ASP A 33 -23.23 -1.41 15.50
CA ASP A 33 -22.97 -0.44 14.43
C ASP A 33 -22.47 -1.12 13.17
N SER A 34 -21.47 -1.99 13.28
CA SER A 34 -20.97 -2.76 12.16
C SER A 34 -21.96 -3.80 11.64
N ALA A 35 -22.76 -4.40 12.53
CA ALA A 35 -23.83 -5.31 12.13
C ALA A 35 -24.90 -4.60 11.28
N ALA A 36 -25.17 -3.32 11.55
CA ALA A 36 -26.08 -2.50 10.74
C ALA A 36 -25.52 -2.30 9.31
N CYS A 37 -24.21 -2.07 9.15
CA CYS A 37 -23.59 -1.96 7.84
C CYS A 37 -23.72 -3.26 7.03
N LEU A 38 -23.50 -4.39 7.67
CA LEU A 38 -23.54 -5.71 7.03
C LEU A 38 -24.92 -6.09 6.47
N LYS A 39 -26.02 -5.51 7.01
CA LYS A 39 -27.37 -5.78 6.49
C LYS A 39 -27.54 -5.42 5.01
N CYS A 40 -26.83 -4.41 4.55
CA CYS A 40 -26.88 -3.95 3.15
C CYS A 40 -25.60 -4.32 2.38
N HIS A 41 -24.43 -4.03 2.94
CA HIS A 41 -23.15 -4.15 2.20
C HIS A 41 -22.75 -5.61 1.93
N LYS A 42 -23.28 -6.58 2.65
CA LYS A 42 -23.10 -7.98 2.31
C LYS A 42 -23.57 -8.32 0.89
N ASP A 43 -24.70 -7.74 0.49
CA ASP A 43 -25.31 -8.00 -0.81
C ASP A 43 -24.91 -6.97 -1.86
N LEU A 44 -24.66 -5.71 -1.47
CA LEU A 44 -24.24 -4.64 -2.37
C LEU A 44 -22.77 -4.77 -2.77
N ASP A 45 -21.91 -5.17 -1.84
CA ASP A 45 -20.44 -5.24 -2.03
C ASP A 45 -19.90 -6.63 -1.63
N PRO A 46 -20.36 -7.72 -2.26
CA PRO A 46 -20.01 -9.08 -1.85
C PRO A 46 -18.50 -9.35 -1.87
N GLY A 47 -17.75 -8.71 -2.77
CA GLY A 47 -16.30 -8.84 -2.84
C GLY A 47 -15.60 -8.23 -1.61
N ILE A 48 -16.05 -7.07 -1.14
CA ILE A 48 -15.54 -6.44 0.09
C ILE A 48 -15.87 -7.30 1.31
N TYR A 49 -17.10 -7.78 1.37
CA TYR A 49 -17.55 -8.66 2.45
C TYR A 49 -16.72 -9.95 2.53
N GLN A 50 -16.43 -10.58 1.39
CA GLN A 50 -15.61 -11.78 1.31
C GLN A 50 -14.16 -11.49 1.76
N GLN A 51 -13.53 -10.45 1.20
CA GLN A 51 -12.16 -10.07 1.55
C GLN A 51 -12.01 -9.79 3.05
N TRP A 52 -12.96 -9.03 3.63
CA TRP A 52 -12.98 -8.79 5.07
C TRP A 52 -13.15 -10.09 5.85
N GLY A 53 -14.05 -10.98 5.42
CA GLY A 53 -14.29 -12.29 6.05
C GLY A 53 -13.06 -13.20 6.08
N GLU A 54 -12.14 -13.06 5.12
CA GLU A 54 -10.87 -13.78 5.08
C GLU A 54 -9.80 -13.14 5.99
N SER A 55 -10.01 -11.90 6.42
CA SER A 55 -9.04 -11.11 7.17
C SER A 55 -8.88 -11.58 8.62
N ARG A 56 -7.79 -11.15 9.24
CA ARG A 56 -7.61 -11.29 10.70
C ARG A 56 -8.50 -10.34 11.49
N HIS A 57 -8.90 -9.21 10.91
CA HIS A 57 -9.83 -8.27 11.51
C HIS A 57 -11.18 -8.94 11.75
N PHE A 58 -11.70 -9.69 10.78
CA PHE A 58 -12.91 -10.49 10.97
C PHE A 58 -12.79 -11.43 12.18
N ARG A 59 -11.69 -12.17 12.29
CA ARG A 59 -11.45 -13.11 13.40
C ARG A 59 -11.27 -12.40 14.76
N ALA A 60 -10.89 -11.13 14.72
CA ALA A 60 -10.77 -10.27 15.92
C ALA A 60 -12.05 -9.46 16.22
N ASN A 61 -13.16 -9.71 15.50
CA ASN A 61 -14.42 -8.99 15.59
C ASN A 61 -14.31 -7.48 15.27
N VAL A 62 -13.33 -7.09 14.47
CA VAL A 62 -13.17 -5.74 13.95
C VAL A 62 -13.82 -5.69 12.57
N ALA A 63 -14.82 -4.85 12.39
CA ALA A 63 -15.61 -4.81 11.17
C ALA A 63 -15.66 -3.38 10.57
N CYS A 64 -16.71 -3.05 9.82
CA CYS A 64 -16.76 -1.87 9.00
C CYS A 64 -16.62 -0.56 9.79
N TYR A 65 -17.46 -0.41 10.83
CA TYR A 65 -17.57 0.83 11.58
C TYR A 65 -16.33 1.14 12.42
N GLU A 66 -15.63 0.11 12.92
CA GLU A 66 -14.40 0.29 13.70
C GLU A 66 -13.30 1.00 12.90
N CYS A 67 -13.31 0.86 11.57
CA CYS A 67 -12.35 1.50 10.67
C CYS A 67 -12.91 2.77 10.00
N HIS A 68 -14.19 2.75 9.62
CA HIS A 68 -14.80 3.82 8.82
C HIS A 68 -15.53 4.89 9.66
N ARG A 69 -15.62 4.73 10.98
CA ARG A 69 -16.21 5.77 11.83
C ARG A 69 -15.46 7.09 11.72
N SER A 70 -16.20 8.17 11.65
CA SER A 70 -15.65 9.51 11.63
C SER A 70 -16.44 10.42 12.60
N ALA A 71 -15.84 11.51 13.02
CA ALA A 71 -16.51 12.49 13.83
C ALA A 71 -17.27 13.50 12.94
N LYS A 72 -18.40 13.99 13.40
CA LYS A 72 -19.09 15.10 12.75
C LYS A 72 -18.15 16.30 12.66
N GLY A 73 -17.93 16.79 11.45
CA GLY A 73 -17.04 17.94 11.19
C GLY A 73 -15.61 17.57 10.77
N GLU A 74 -15.26 16.29 10.70
CA GLU A 74 -14.05 15.89 9.97
C GLU A 74 -14.23 16.16 8.46
N PRO A 75 -13.17 16.55 7.75
CA PRO A 75 -13.29 17.11 6.40
C PRO A 75 -13.99 16.23 5.38
N ASP A 76 -13.78 14.90 5.45
CA ASP A 76 -14.36 13.90 4.54
C ASP A 76 -15.47 13.06 5.20
N ALA A 77 -15.94 13.50 6.38
CA ALA A 77 -17.05 12.85 7.08
C ALA A 77 -18.37 13.14 6.39
N PHE A 78 -19.18 12.12 6.20
CA PHE A 78 -20.55 12.25 5.73
C PHE A 78 -21.50 11.41 6.56
N GLU A 79 -22.74 11.85 6.63
CA GLU A 79 -23.78 11.11 7.33
C GLU A 79 -24.32 9.97 6.46
N HIS A 80 -24.33 8.77 7.05
CA HIS A 80 -24.86 7.58 6.42
C HIS A 80 -25.67 6.77 7.42
N PHE A 81 -26.99 6.70 7.23
CA PHE A 81 -27.94 6.02 8.13
C PHE A 81 -27.76 6.38 9.61
N GLY A 82 -27.67 7.68 9.89
CA GLY A 82 -27.56 8.22 11.25
C GLY A 82 -26.19 8.09 11.89
N LYS A 83 -25.16 7.73 11.12
CA LYS A 83 -23.76 7.66 11.55
C LYS A 83 -22.88 8.53 10.67
N PHE A 84 -21.84 9.11 11.28
CA PHE A 84 -20.79 9.77 10.51
C PHE A 84 -19.70 8.77 10.18
N ILE A 85 -19.40 8.65 8.90
CA ILE A 85 -18.35 7.77 8.36
C ILE A 85 -17.47 8.52 7.35
N ALA A 86 -16.26 8.00 7.12
CA ALA A 86 -15.37 8.43 6.06
C ALA A 86 -15.05 7.28 5.10
N THR A 87 -14.93 7.58 3.82
CA THR A 87 -14.48 6.60 2.84
C THR A 87 -13.00 6.27 3.02
N ILE A 88 -12.21 7.26 3.43
CA ILE A 88 -10.76 7.11 3.62
C ILE A 88 -10.51 6.64 5.05
N VAL A 89 -9.89 5.46 5.16
CA VAL A 89 -9.30 5.00 6.41
C VAL A 89 -7.82 5.40 6.39
N SER A 90 -7.47 6.24 7.34
CA SER A 90 -6.16 6.85 7.48
C SER A 90 -5.27 6.12 8.49
N PRO A 91 -3.98 6.44 8.61
CA PRO A 91 -3.15 5.96 9.72
C PRO A 91 -3.69 6.37 11.10
N LYS A 92 -4.37 7.51 11.23
CA LYS A 92 -5.00 7.96 12.48
C LYS A 92 -6.07 6.97 12.97
N ASP A 93 -6.88 6.43 12.05
CA ASP A 93 -7.90 5.43 12.39
C ASP A 93 -7.25 4.11 12.81
N CYS A 94 -6.20 3.69 12.08
CA CYS A 94 -5.45 2.48 12.41
C CYS A 94 -4.76 2.58 13.78
N ALA A 95 -4.32 3.78 14.19
CA ALA A 95 -3.62 4.03 15.45
C ALA A 95 -4.47 3.70 16.69
N ALA A 96 -5.80 3.65 16.57
CA ALA A 96 -6.69 3.25 17.67
C ALA A 96 -6.34 1.86 18.24
N CYS A 97 -5.79 0.96 17.40
CA CYS A 97 -5.36 -0.38 17.79
C CYS A 97 -3.89 -0.65 17.46
N HIS A 98 -3.35 -0.03 16.40
CA HIS A 98 -2.01 -0.26 15.86
C HIS A 98 -1.07 0.95 16.07
N LYS A 99 -1.13 1.56 17.26
CA LYS A 99 -0.38 2.78 17.56
C LYS A 99 1.13 2.65 17.29
N ARG A 100 1.73 1.53 17.70
CA ARG A 100 3.17 1.29 17.51
C ARG A 100 3.54 1.27 16.02
N GLU A 101 2.80 0.53 15.23
CA GLU A 101 3.02 0.39 13.79
C GLU A 101 2.85 1.74 13.07
N VAL A 102 1.87 2.54 13.52
CA VAL A 102 1.63 3.89 12.98
C VAL A 102 2.77 4.83 13.37
N ASP A 103 3.24 4.83 14.62
CA ASP A 103 4.35 5.67 15.07
C ASP A 103 5.64 5.32 14.31
N GLU A 104 5.96 4.04 14.15
CA GLU A 104 7.11 3.56 13.37
C GLU A 104 7.00 3.97 11.89
N PHE A 105 5.83 3.83 11.30
CA PHE A 105 5.58 4.23 9.92
C PHE A 105 5.68 5.75 9.74
N ALA A 106 5.16 6.54 10.68
CA ALA A 106 5.21 7.99 10.64
C ALA A 106 6.64 8.54 10.70
N SER A 107 7.59 7.80 11.32
CA SER A 107 9.01 8.17 11.32
C SER A 107 9.72 7.82 10.01
N SER A 108 9.16 6.92 9.20
CA SER A 108 9.75 6.47 7.96
C SER A 108 9.60 7.50 6.82
N HIS A 109 10.46 7.39 5.81
CA HIS A 109 10.34 8.20 4.58
C HIS A 109 9.08 7.86 3.78
N HIS A 110 8.51 6.68 3.95
CA HIS A 110 7.31 6.27 3.23
C HIS A 110 6.09 7.12 3.59
N SER A 111 5.93 7.49 4.86
CA SER A 111 4.82 8.36 5.28
C SER A 111 4.88 9.75 4.65
N LYS A 112 6.09 10.20 4.31
CA LYS A 112 6.38 11.54 3.80
C LYS A 112 6.46 11.60 2.27
N GLY A 113 6.17 10.49 1.58
CA GLY A 113 6.30 10.38 0.12
C GLY A 113 5.57 11.47 -0.64
N GLY A 114 4.35 11.83 -0.23
CA GLY A 114 3.57 12.89 -0.85
C GLY A 114 4.15 14.30 -0.65
N ARG A 115 4.74 14.56 0.51
CA ARG A 115 5.44 15.85 0.77
C ARG A 115 6.72 15.97 -0.06
N ILE A 116 7.47 14.89 -0.16
CA ILE A 116 8.70 14.85 -0.97
C ILE A 116 8.34 15.18 -2.42
N LEU A 117 7.31 14.56 -2.96
CA LEU A 117 6.85 14.82 -4.30
C LEU A 117 6.36 16.26 -4.48
N GLY A 118 5.59 16.78 -3.53
CA GLY A 118 5.12 18.17 -3.54
C GLY A 118 6.25 19.20 -3.50
N SER A 119 7.34 18.92 -2.80
CA SER A 119 8.53 19.79 -2.78
C SER A 119 9.35 19.72 -4.08
N LEU A 120 9.27 18.63 -4.79
CA LEU A 120 9.96 18.38 -6.07
C LEU A 120 9.08 18.70 -7.28
N ASP A 121 7.77 18.85 -7.09
CA ASP A 121 6.78 18.94 -8.17
C ASP A 121 7.12 20.08 -9.16
N ASN A 122 7.58 21.20 -8.66
CA ASN A 122 7.92 22.31 -9.52
C ASN A 122 9.21 22.10 -10.32
N ARG A 123 10.18 21.36 -9.80
CA ARG A 123 11.48 21.20 -10.44
C ARG A 123 11.64 19.91 -11.22
N LEU A 124 11.24 18.81 -10.65
CA LEU A 124 11.29 17.52 -11.34
C LEU A 124 10.30 17.52 -12.50
N ALA A 125 9.12 18.09 -12.29
CA ALA A 125 8.12 18.27 -13.31
C ALA A 125 8.58 19.19 -14.44
N GLU A 126 9.22 20.32 -14.12
CA GLU A 126 9.82 21.20 -15.12
C GLU A 126 10.91 20.49 -15.94
N VAL A 127 11.72 19.67 -15.28
CA VAL A 127 12.85 18.98 -15.94
C VAL A 127 12.36 17.77 -16.76
N VAL A 128 11.42 17.00 -16.24
CA VAL A 128 10.95 15.75 -16.86
C VAL A 128 9.87 16.00 -17.90
N GLU A 129 8.92 16.89 -17.61
CA GLU A 129 7.73 17.13 -18.43
C GLU A 129 7.83 18.42 -19.27
N GLY A 130 8.92 19.16 -19.16
CA GLY A 130 9.12 20.42 -19.87
C GLY A 130 8.08 21.48 -19.51
N ASN A 131 7.61 21.49 -18.27
CA ASN A 131 6.61 22.46 -17.74
C ASN A 131 5.26 22.43 -18.48
N LYS A 132 4.94 21.32 -19.09
CA LYS A 132 3.69 21.15 -19.84
C LYS A 132 2.70 20.34 -19.02
N GLY A 133 2.07 20.97 -18.03
CA GLY A 133 0.85 20.42 -17.47
C GLY A 133 -0.16 20.19 -18.58
N PHE A 134 -0.66 18.96 -18.73
CA PHE A 134 -1.69 18.70 -19.74
C PHE A 134 -2.97 19.46 -19.37
N LYS A 135 -3.38 20.36 -20.25
CA LYS A 135 -4.71 20.97 -20.17
C LYS A 135 -5.68 20.06 -20.85
N THR A 136 -6.70 19.66 -20.12
CA THR A 136 -7.80 18.85 -20.64
C THR A 136 -9.12 19.57 -20.36
N GLU A 137 -10.21 19.15 -20.98
CA GLU A 137 -11.54 19.74 -20.79
C GLU A 137 -11.96 19.79 -19.32
N GLY A 138 -11.60 18.78 -18.53
CA GLY A 138 -11.85 18.76 -17.07
C GLY A 138 -10.82 19.51 -16.21
N PHE A 139 -9.70 19.93 -16.81
CA PHE A 139 -8.57 20.57 -16.10
C PHE A 139 -7.99 21.69 -16.96
N PRO A 140 -8.71 22.82 -17.15
CA PRO A 140 -8.30 23.90 -18.04
C PRO A 140 -7.02 24.60 -17.55
N GLU A 141 -6.73 24.57 -16.24
CA GLU A 141 -5.51 25.11 -15.66
C GLU A 141 -4.32 24.13 -15.72
N GLY A 142 -4.58 22.89 -16.15
CA GLY A 142 -3.59 21.83 -16.18
C GLY A 142 -3.54 21.02 -14.89
N ASN A 143 -2.97 19.82 -14.97
CA ASN A 143 -2.69 18.97 -13.82
C ASN A 143 -1.26 19.22 -13.32
N ALA A 144 -1.00 18.92 -12.04
CA ALA A 144 0.36 18.81 -11.56
C ALA A 144 1.10 17.76 -12.39
N ALA A 145 2.34 18.03 -12.76
CA ALA A 145 3.12 17.10 -13.60
C ALA A 145 3.31 15.73 -12.94
N SER A 146 3.42 15.69 -11.62
CA SER A 146 3.43 14.44 -10.84
C SER A 146 2.17 13.57 -11.03
N ALA A 147 1.01 14.20 -11.22
CA ALA A 147 -0.23 13.48 -11.50
C ALA A 147 -0.23 12.93 -12.94
N VAL A 148 0.28 13.70 -13.89
CA VAL A 148 0.37 13.30 -15.30
C VAL A 148 1.39 12.19 -15.51
N SER A 149 2.57 12.29 -14.91
CA SER A 149 3.62 11.26 -15.00
C SER A 149 3.34 10.01 -14.16
N GLY A 150 2.30 10.04 -13.32
CA GLY A 150 1.94 8.93 -12.45
C GLY A 150 2.75 8.82 -11.16
N CYS A 151 3.63 9.75 -10.85
CA CYS A 151 4.48 9.72 -9.64
C CYS A 151 3.66 9.59 -8.35
N TRP A 152 2.54 10.24 -8.29
CA TRP A 152 1.64 10.20 -7.13
C TRP A 152 1.01 8.83 -6.86
N GLN A 153 0.98 7.95 -7.85
CA GLN A 153 0.52 6.56 -7.67
C GLN A 153 1.39 5.80 -6.68
N CYS A 154 2.69 6.09 -6.66
CA CYS A 154 3.64 5.50 -5.74
C CYS A 154 3.86 6.38 -4.49
N HIS A 155 4.14 7.67 -4.70
CA HIS A 155 4.49 8.61 -3.64
C HIS A 155 3.29 9.10 -2.84
N GLY A 156 2.13 9.21 -3.46
CA GLY A 156 0.98 9.88 -2.90
C GLY A 156 0.99 11.38 -3.17
N SER A 157 -0.12 12.01 -2.87
CA SER A 157 -0.32 13.47 -2.95
C SER A 157 -1.40 13.89 -1.97
N VAL A 158 -1.71 15.18 -1.92
CA VAL A 158 -2.80 15.71 -1.10
C VAL A 158 -4.15 15.24 -1.65
N ILE A 159 -4.98 14.67 -0.80
CA ILE A 159 -6.38 14.41 -1.12
C ILE A 159 -7.20 15.65 -0.78
N LYS A 160 -7.91 16.15 -1.76
CA LYS A 160 -8.79 17.32 -1.59
C LYS A 160 -10.22 16.89 -1.34
N VAL A 161 -10.90 17.65 -0.51
CA VAL A 161 -12.34 17.57 -0.29
C VAL A 161 -12.96 18.82 -0.88
N LEU A 162 -14.01 18.67 -1.67
CA LEU A 162 -14.75 19.74 -2.30
C LEU A 162 -15.70 20.41 -1.28
N ASP A 163 -16.23 21.57 -1.62
CA ASP A 163 -17.13 22.34 -0.74
C ASP A 163 -18.41 21.56 -0.37
N ASP A 164 -18.81 20.60 -1.19
CA ASP A 164 -19.96 19.70 -0.91
C ASP A 164 -19.59 18.48 -0.04
N GLY A 165 -18.36 18.43 0.47
CA GLY A 165 -17.86 17.34 1.31
C GLY A 165 -17.43 16.07 0.57
N LYS A 166 -17.50 16.06 -0.77
CA LYS A 166 -17.05 14.94 -1.58
C LYS A 166 -15.55 14.98 -1.83
N LEU A 167 -14.97 13.82 -2.02
CA LEU A 167 -13.57 13.72 -2.45
C LEU A 167 -13.42 14.23 -3.88
N ASP A 168 -12.42 15.08 -4.11
CA ASP A 168 -12.09 15.58 -5.44
C ASP A 168 -11.60 14.44 -6.33
N PRO A 169 -12.30 14.12 -7.44
CA PRO A 169 -11.92 13.01 -8.33
C PRO A 169 -10.57 13.20 -9.02
N ALA A 170 -10.02 14.42 -9.03
CA ALA A 170 -8.67 14.68 -9.51
C ALA A 170 -7.59 14.20 -8.54
N THR A 171 -7.92 13.99 -7.27
CA THR A 171 -6.98 13.58 -6.21
C THR A 171 -7.33 12.24 -5.56
N TRP A 172 -8.51 11.71 -5.85
CA TRP A 172 -8.99 10.42 -5.37
C TRP A 172 -9.58 9.58 -6.52
N PRO A 173 -9.31 8.27 -6.60
CA PRO A 173 -8.57 7.43 -5.66
C PRO A 173 -7.06 7.68 -5.69
N ASN A 174 -6.43 7.61 -4.50
CA ASN A 174 -5.00 7.81 -4.30
C ASN A 174 -4.43 6.63 -3.50
N THR A 175 -3.59 5.83 -4.13
CA THR A 175 -3.01 4.61 -3.55
C THR A 175 -1.58 4.80 -3.07
N GLY A 176 -1.01 5.99 -3.26
CA GLY A 176 0.37 6.29 -2.93
C GLY A 176 0.65 6.18 -1.44
N ILE A 177 1.84 5.68 -1.12
CA ILE A 177 2.21 5.31 0.23
C ILE A 177 2.27 6.50 1.20
N GLY A 178 2.64 7.67 0.72
CA GLY A 178 2.74 8.90 1.50
C GLY A 178 1.62 9.90 1.22
N ARG A 179 0.42 9.44 0.83
CA ARG A 179 -0.72 10.35 0.61
C ARG A 179 -1.01 11.19 1.85
N ILE A 180 -1.43 12.42 1.64
CA ILE A 180 -1.82 13.35 2.70
C ILE A 180 -3.34 13.31 2.77
N ASN A 181 -3.86 12.79 3.89
CA ASN A 181 -5.27 12.52 4.08
C ASN A 181 -6.04 13.79 4.49
N PRO A 182 -7.38 13.86 4.28
CA PRO A 182 -8.19 15.00 4.67
C PRO A 182 -8.14 15.34 6.16
N ASP A 183 -7.94 14.34 7.03
CA ASP A 183 -7.76 14.49 8.46
C ASP A 183 -6.38 15.03 8.89
N GLY A 184 -5.52 15.35 7.93
CA GLY A 184 -4.16 15.86 8.11
C GLY A 184 -3.12 14.78 8.41
N SER A 185 -3.50 13.51 8.54
CA SER A 185 -2.54 12.41 8.69
C SER A 185 -1.82 12.10 7.39
N GLU A 186 -0.62 11.53 7.50
CA GLU A 186 0.22 11.21 6.36
C GLU A 186 0.41 9.72 6.20
N GLY A 187 0.32 9.28 4.95
CA GLY A 187 0.57 7.91 4.58
C GLY A 187 -0.67 7.07 4.33
N SER A 188 -0.41 5.85 3.89
CA SER A 188 -1.43 4.87 3.56
C SER A 188 -0.99 3.47 3.93
N CYS A 189 -1.50 2.96 5.04
CA CYS A 189 -1.27 1.57 5.46
C CYS A 189 -1.75 0.58 4.38
N SER A 190 -2.82 0.94 3.65
CA SER A 190 -3.38 0.13 2.57
C SER A 190 -2.51 0.06 1.31
N ALA A 191 -1.43 0.85 1.22
CA ALA A 191 -0.44 0.69 0.16
C ALA A 191 0.28 -0.66 0.26
N CYS A 192 0.49 -1.16 1.48
CA CYS A 192 1.11 -2.47 1.73
C CYS A 192 0.07 -3.51 2.17
N HIS A 193 -0.85 -3.14 3.06
CA HIS A 193 -1.92 -4.00 3.56
C HIS A 193 -3.19 -3.80 2.73
N VAL A 194 -3.28 -4.52 1.62
CA VAL A 194 -4.40 -4.33 0.69
C VAL A 194 -5.73 -4.61 1.39
N ARG A 195 -6.60 -3.61 1.36
CA ARG A 195 -7.97 -3.67 1.89
C ARG A 195 -8.82 -4.60 1.02
N HIS A 196 -9.70 -5.38 1.53
CA HIS A 196 -10.11 -5.48 2.93
C HIS A 196 -9.59 -6.78 3.56
N SER A 197 -8.77 -7.54 2.86
CA SER A 197 -8.16 -8.79 3.35
C SER A 197 -7.04 -8.56 4.36
N PHE A 198 -6.30 -7.45 4.24
CA PHE A 198 -5.17 -7.08 5.11
C PHE A 198 -4.20 -8.25 5.32
N SER A 199 -3.91 -8.99 4.24
CA SER A 199 -3.09 -10.19 4.28
C SER A 199 -1.63 -9.86 4.62
N ALA A 200 -1.09 -10.52 5.64
CA ALA A 200 0.33 -10.43 5.99
C ALA A 200 1.21 -11.08 4.92
N GLU A 201 0.73 -12.15 4.29
CA GLU A 201 1.41 -12.82 3.18
C GLU A 201 1.59 -11.87 2.01
N GLN A 202 0.52 -11.20 1.61
CA GLN A 202 0.56 -10.22 0.53
C GLN A 202 1.48 -9.04 0.87
N ALA A 203 1.45 -8.53 2.11
CA ALA A 203 2.32 -7.44 2.54
C ALA A 203 3.82 -7.81 2.50
N ARG A 204 4.15 -9.09 2.71
CA ARG A 204 5.52 -9.63 2.68
C ARG A 204 6.00 -10.04 1.29
N HIS A 205 5.07 -10.18 0.33
CA HIS A 205 5.41 -10.60 -1.02
C HIS A 205 6.26 -9.52 -1.73
N PRO A 206 7.35 -9.88 -2.42
CA PRO A 206 8.21 -8.92 -3.11
C PRO A 206 7.48 -8.02 -4.10
N ASP A 207 6.47 -8.54 -4.79
CA ASP A 207 5.66 -7.74 -5.72
C ASP A 207 4.88 -6.62 -5.03
N ASN A 208 4.62 -6.74 -3.74
CA ASN A 208 3.97 -5.66 -3.00
C ASN A 208 4.87 -4.44 -2.86
N CYS A 209 6.16 -4.65 -2.62
CA CYS A 209 7.17 -3.59 -2.67
C CYS A 209 7.42 -3.14 -4.11
N GLY A 210 7.48 -4.11 -5.02
CA GLY A 210 7.72 -3.92 -6.44
C GLY A 210 6.63 -3.16 -7.20
N LYS A 211 5.50 -2.82 -6.59
CA LYS A 211 4.52 -1.90 -7.19
C LYS A 211 5.08 -0.49 -7.39
N CYS A 212 6.01 -0.10 -6.51
CA CYS A 212 6.64 1.21 -6.51
C CYS A 212 8.15 1.12 -6.79
N HIS A 213 8.83 0.09 -6.25
CA HIS A 213 10.26 -0.13 -6.43
C HIS A 213 10.53 -0.94 -7.71
N MET A 214 10.30 -0.30 -8.86
CA MET A 214 10.44 -0.88 -10.19
C MET A 214 10.85 0.18 -11.23
N GLY A 215 11.27 -0.29 -12.38
CA GLY A 215 11.53 0.58 -13.54
C GLY A 215 12.96 1.12 -13.60
N PRO A 216 13.26 2.00 -14.57
CA PRO A 216 14.63 2.34 -14.93
C PRO A 216 15.38 3.17 -13.88
N ASP A 217 14.69 3.85 -13.00
CA ASP A 217 15.25 4.75 -12.00
C ASP A 217 15.48 4.08 -10.64
N HIS A 218 14.70 3.06 -10.29
CA HIS A 218 14.86 2.28 -9.05
C HIS A 218 14.40 0.82 -9.24
N PRO A 219 15.14 0.01 -9.99
CA PRO A 219 14.76 -1.33 -10.44
C PRO A 219 14.97 -2.42 -9.37
N GLN A 220 14.60 -2.17 -8.11
CA GLN A 220 14.84 -3.12 -7.03
C GLN A 220 14.06 -4.43 -7.21
N LYS A 221 12.87 -4.38 -7.80
CA LYS A 221 12.07 -5.56 -8.12
C LYS A 221 12.78 -6.45 -9.13
N GLU A 222 13.23 -5.85 -10.21
CA GLU A 222 13.93 -6.53 -11.30
C GLU A 222 15.23 -7.16 -10.79
N ILE A 223 16.06 -6.37 -10.09
CA ILE A 223 17.30 -6.84 -9.46
C ILE A 223 17.03 -7.99 -8.48
N TYR A 224 15.96 -7.89 -7.68
CA TYR A 224 15.60 -8.95 -6.74
C TYR A 224 15.29 -10.25 -7.47
N TYR A 225 14.43 -10.24 -8.49
CA TYR A 225 14.03 -11.46 -9.19
C TYR A 225 15.15 -12.10 -10.02
N GLU A 226 16.13 -11.32 -10.47
CA GLU A 226 17.35 -11.82 -11.13
C GLU A 226 18.40 -12.33 -10.13
N SER A 227 18.27 -11.97 -8.86
CA SER A 227 19.19 -12.41 -7.81
C SER A 227 18.95 -13.86 -7.38
N LYS A 228 19.94 -14.45 -6.71
CA LYS A 228 19.79 -15.77 -6.06
C LYS A 228 18.60 -15.80 -5.06
N HIS A 229 18.31 -14.68 -4.40
CA HIS A 229 17.19 -14.58 -3.47
C HIS A 229 15.85 -14.67 -4.20
N GLY A 230 15.67 -13.94 -5.29
CA GLY A 230 14.43 -13.97 -6.07
C GLY A 230 14.21 -15.29 -6.80
N ILE A 231 15.28 -15.90 -7.31
CA ILE A 231 15.22 -17.26 -7.90
C ILE A 231 14.78 -18.28 -6.85
N ALA A 232 15.38 -18.25 -5.66
CA ALA A 232 15.00 -19.13 -4.56
C ALA A 232 13.57 -18.86 -4.08
N PHE A 233 13.16 -17.57 -4.00
CA PHE A 233 11.78 -17.18 -3.68
C PHE A 233 10.79 -17.81 -4.68
N SER A 234 11.04 -17.64 -5.97
CA SER A 234 10.17 -18.18 -7.02
C SER A 234 10.05 -19.70 -6.98
N ALA A 235 11.14 -20.40 -6.62
CA ALA A 235 11.18 -21.83 -6.51
C ALA A 235 10.50 -22.40 -5.24
N TYR A 236 10.47 -21.63 -4.15
CA TYR A 236 10.09 -22.13 -2.83
C TYR A 236 9.03 -21.28 -2.12
N LYS A 237 8.36 -20.33 -2.79
CA LYS A 237 7.41 -19.39 -2.17
C LYS A 237 6.36 -20.08 -1.29
N ASP A 238 5.86 -21.24 -1.70
CA ASP A 238 4.83 -21.99 -0.97
C ASP A 238 5.35 -22.58 0.36
N LYS A 239 6.67 -22.61 0.57
CA LYS A 239 7.32 -23.11 1.80
C LYS A 239 7.76 -21.99 2.75
N LEU A 240 7.53 -20.74 2.39
CA LEU A 240 8.01 -19.60 3.18
C LEU A 240 7.09 -19.19 4.33
N ASN A 241 5.93 -19.81 4.48
CA ASN A 241 5.00 -19.55 5.59
C ASN A 241 4.63 -18.05 5.76
N MET A 242 4.59 -17.27 4.67
CA MET A 242 4.41 -15.81 4.70
C MET A 242 3.13 -15.33 5.40
N GLY A 243 2.10 -16.19 5.47
CA GLY A 243 0.85 -15.91 6.17
C GLY A 243 0.92 -16.00 7.70
N ARG A 244 2.02 -16.49 8.29
CA ARG A 244 2.11 -16.66 9.75
C ARG A 244 2.13 -15.35 10.52
N PRO A 245 1.57 -15.31 11.75
CA PRO A 245 1.63 -14.12 12.61
C PRO A 245 3.06 -13.69 12.91
N LYS A 246 3.88 -14.62 13.39
CA LYS A 246 5.33 -14.48 13.44
C LYS A 246 5.92 -14.94 12.12
N TRP A 247 6.98 -14.30 11.71
CA TRP A 247 7.70 -14.63 10.49
C TRP A 247 9.17 -14.26 10.67
N VAL A 248 9.84 -15.08 11.47
CA VAL A 248 11.23 -14.89 11.88
C VAL A 248 12.12 -15.74 10.99
N VAL A 249 13.09 -15.10 10.35
CA VAL A 249 14.06 -15.82 9.51
C VAL A 249 14.93 -16.73 10.37
N GLY A 250 15.07 -17.98 9.95
CA GLY A 250 15.79 -19.02 10.69
C GLY A 250 14.92 -19.81 11.67
N GLU A 251 13.71 -19.32 12.01
CA GLU A 251 12.74 -20.01 12.87
C GLU A 251 11.50 -20.43 12.06
N ASP A 252 10.80 -19.48 11.44
CA ASP A 252 9.59 -19.76 10.66
C ASP A 252 9.88 -20.16 9.22
N TYR A 253 11.00 -19.69 8.68
CA TYR A 253 11.49 -20.03 7.34
C TYR A 253 12.99 -19.78 7.20
N PHE A 254 13.65 -20.42 6.20
CA PHE A 254 15.09 -20.30 5.99
C PHE A 254 15.50 -20.33 4.51
N LEU A 255 14.54 -20.39 3.58
CA LEU A 255 14.86 -20.68 2.17
C LEU A 255 15.25 -19.44 1.37
N ALA A 256 14.43 -18.40 1.42
CA ALA A 256 14.68 -17.19 0.65
C ALA A 256 14.22 -15.96 1.40
N PRO A 257 15.07 -14.93 1.57
CA PRO A 257 14.64 -13.65 2.08
C PRO A 257 13.84 -12.90 1.01
N THR A 258 12.77 -12.23 1.46
CA THR A 258 12.07 -11.20 0.69
C THR A 258 12.56 -9.81 1.07
N CYS A 259 12.07 -8.77 0.38
CA CYS A 259 12.34 -7.38 0.78
C CYS A 259 11.97 -7.15 2.25
N ALA A 260 10.78 -7.65 2.66
CA ALA A 260 10.31 -7.53 4.04
C ALA A 260 11.23 -8.22 5.05
N THR A 261 11.91 -9.30 4.71
CA THR A 261 12.86 -9.98 5.61
C THR A 261 13.96 -9.06 6.09
N CYS A 262 14.57 -8.32 5.18
CA CYS A 262 15.68 -7.44 5.50
C CYS A 262 15.21 -6.09 6.08
N HIS A 263 14.10 -5.55 5.56
CA HIS A 263 13.68 -4.19 5.90
C HIS A 263 12.71 -4.11 7.08
N MET A 264 11.89 -5.12 7.34
CA MET A 264 10.77 -5.02 8.27
C MET A 264 10.62 -6.18 9.24
N SER A 265 10.81 -7.42 8.78
CA SER A 265 10.42 -8.62 9.54
C SER A 265 11.33 -8.85 10.75
N ALA A 266 10.79 -9.58 11.73
CA ALA A 266 11.57 -9.98 12.89
C ALA A 266 12.76 -10.86 12.49
N THR A 267 13.84 -10.72 13.23
CA THR A 267 14.96 -11.66 13.28
C THR A 267 15.08 -12.18 14.70
N LYS A 268 16.00 -13.10 14.96
CA LYS A 268 16.29 -13.58 16.31
C LYS A 268 16.58 -12.43 17.30
N ASP A 269 17.26 -11.39 16.80
CA ASP A 269 17.79 -10.31 17.65
C ASP A 269 17.07 -8.96 17.44
N GLN A 270 16.13 -8.89 16.50
CA GLN A 270 15.42 -7.65 16.17
C GLN A 270 13.91 -7.87 16.02
N PRO A 271 13.08 -7.00 16.60
CA PRO A 271 11.62 -7.06 16.41
C PRO A 271 11.22 -6.63 15.00
N VAL A 272 9.95 -6.89 14.64
CA VAL A 272 9.31 -6.27 13.46
C VAL A 272 9.37 -4.74 13.57
N THR A 273 9.58 -4.07 12.47
CA THR A 273 9.49 -2.59 12.38
C THR A 273 8.72 -2.15 11.14
N HIS A 274 7.99 -1.05 11.26
CA HIS A 274 7.36 -0.34 10.13
C HIS A 274 8.14 0.92 9.72
N ASP A 275 9.23 1.23 10.41
CA ASP A 275 10.24 2.17 9.91
C ASP A 275 11.21 1.43 8.97
N ILE A 276 10.91 1.47 7.69
CA ILE A 276 11.65 0.72 6.67
C ILE A 276 13.09 1.17 6.53
N GLY A 277 13.37 2.44 6.83
CA GLY A 277 14.71 3.01 6.80
C GLY A 277 15.58 2.66 8.01
N MET A 278 14.99 2.11 9.07
CA MET A 278 15.68 1.89 10.35
C MET A 278 16.83 0.88 10.26
N ARG A 279 16.65 -0.20 9.50
CA ARG A 279 17.65 -1.29 9.42
C ARG A 279 18.63 -1.12 8.27
N ILE A 280 18.10 -0.89 7.09
CA ILE A 280 18.87 -0.75 5.85
C ILE A 280 18.38 0.51 5.17
N SER A 281 19.06 1.60 5.41
CA SER A 281 18.87 2.83 4.66
C SER A 281 19.94 2.88 3.57
N TRP A 282 19.56 2.58 2.36
CA TRP A 282 20.41 2.87 1.21
C TRP A 282 20.34 4.36 0.92
N ASN A 283 21.31 5.05 1.43
CA ASN A 283 21.58 6.38 0.95
C ASN A 283 22.22 6.27 -0.44
N ASN A 284 21.41 6.01 -1.44
CA ASN A 284 21.81 5.97 -2.85
C ASN A 284 22.18 7.38 -3.37
N ARG A 285 22.80 8.19 -2.52
CA ARG A 285 23.26 9.52 -2.88
C ARG A 285 24.79 9.67 -2.79
N PRO A 286 25.59 8.68 -3.23
CA PRO A 286 27.03 8.89 -3.36
C PRO A 286 27.32 10.07 -4.29
N ALA A 287 26.44 10.35 -5.27
CA ALA A 287 26.60 11.48 -6.16
C ALA A 287 26.56 12.85 -5.46
N ILE A 288 25.74 13.00 -4.39
CA ILE A 288 25.65 14.25 -3.64
C ILE A 288 26.76 14.36 -2.61
N SER A 289 27.11 13.24 -1.96
CA SER A 289 28.20 13.21 -0.99
C SER A 289 29.60 13.21 -1.64
N VAL A 290 29.74 12.63 -2.83
CA VAL A 290 31.01 12.47 -3.54
C VAL A 290 31.21 13.54 -4.63
N ARG A 291 30.12 14.13 -5.16
CA ARG A 291 30.15 15.17 -6.20
C ARG A 291 29.18 16.30 -5.87
N PRO A 292 29.35 16.97 -4.73
CA PRO A 292 28.41 18.00 -4.30
C PRO A 292 28.28 19.13 -5.33
N GLU A 293 29.35 19.51 -6.00
CA GLU A 293 29.35 20.55 -7.02
C GLU A 293 28.52 20.19 -8.27
N VAL A 294 28.43 18.93 -8.64
CA VAL A 294 27.59 18.46 -9.76
C VAL A 294 26.11 18.49 -9.37
N ALA A 295 25.81 18.04 -8.16
CA ALA A 295 24.46 18.06 -7.65
C ALA A 295 23.96 19.49 -7.46
N ASP A 296 24.80 20.37 -6.89
CA ASP A 296 24.48 21.78 -6.68
C ASP A 296 24.22 22.51 -8.00
N ALA A 297 25.06 22.30 -9.00
CA ALA A 297 24.87 22.89 -10.32
C ALA A 297 23.55 22.46 -10.98
N LYS A 298 23.18 21.17 -10.85
CA LYS A 298 21.91 20.66 -11.37
C LYS A 298 20.68 21.18 -10.63
N MET A 299 20.83 21.47 -9.34
CA MET A 299 19.74 21.98 -8.52
C MET A 299 19.69 23.51 -8.44
N GLY A 300 20.62 24.20 -9.12
CA GLY A 300 20.72 25.67 -9.07
C GLY A 300 21.02 26.20 -7.67
N LEU A 301 21.70 25.40 -6.84
CA LEU A 301 22.13 25.82 -5.51
C LEU A 301 23.46 26.58 -5.59
N PRO A 302 23.66 27.61 -4.76
CA PRO A 302 24.92 28.33 -4.72
C PRO A 302 26.03 27.49 -4.07
N GLY A 303 26.79 26.78 -4.87
CA GLY A 303 28.10 26.23 -4.63
C GLY A 303 28.54 25.77 -3.25
N LYS A 304 29.84 25.75 -3.07
CA LYS A 304 30.67 25.03 -2.11
C LYS A 304 30.44 25.27 -0.61
N ASP A 305 29.68 26.29 -0.21
CA ASP A 305 29.68 26.77 1.17
C ASP A 305 28.48 26.29 2.01
N VAL A 306 27.57 25.51 1.45
CA VAL A 306 26.44 24.95 2.21
C VAL A 306 26.83 23.61 2.80
N PRO A 307 26.79 23.42 4.14
CA PRO A 307 27.07 22.14 4.75
C PRO A 307 26.22 21.01 4.13
N TRP A 308 26.81 19.86 3.92
CA TRP A 308 26.12 18.75 3.27
C TRP A 308 24.84 18.31 4.00
N GLN A 309 24.79 18.45 5.34
CA GLN A 309 23.59 18.23 6.15
C GLN A 309 22.46 19.15 5.73
N GLN A 310 22.73 20.44 5.58
CA GLN A 310 21.74 21.41 5.13
C GLN A 310 21.28 21.15 3.69
N ARG A 311 22.17 20.69 2.82
CA ARG A 311 21.81 20.26 1.45
C ARG A 311 20.90 19.05 1.46
N ARG A 312 21.24 18.06 2.30
CA ARG A 312 20.42 16.90 2.52
C ARG A 312 19.04 17.27 3.04
N ASP A 313 18.97 18.15 4.04
CA ASP A 313 17.73 18.56 4.66
C ASP A 313 16.85 19.36 3.69
N ASN A 314 17.46 20.23 2.87
CA ASN A 314 16.76 20.93 1.78
C ASN A 314 16.26 20.02 0.65
N MET A 315 16.77 18.79 0.55
CA MET A 315 16.34 17.81 -0.44
C MET A 315 15.32 16.82 0.12
N ILE A 316 15.23 16.70 1.44
CA ILE A 316 14.29 15.81 2.14
C ILE A 316 13.03 16.58 2.57
N ASN A 317 13.14 17.87 2.79
CA ASN A 317 12.06 18.80 3.11
C ASN A 317 11.50 19.49 1.89
#